data_4528eb28d045198f0c2c9d9f0246ef3b
#
_entry.id   4528eb28d045198f0c2c9d9f0246ef3b
#
_cell.length_a   1.000
_cell.length_b   1.000
_cell.length_c   1.000
_cell.angle_alpha   90.00
_cell.angle_beta   90.00
_cell.angle_gamma   90.00
#
_symmetry.space_group_name_H-M   'P 1'
#
loop_
_entity.id
_entity.type
_entity.pdbx_description
1 polymer ?
#
loop_
_entity_poly.entity_id
_entity_poly.type
_entity_poly.pdbx_seq_one_letter_code
_entity_poly.pdbx_strand_id
1 'polypeptide(L)'
;MKAFFSINAGLITLAMFSAAQENIPDAAPIADGPLVANPELDTLDMADMLYKQAQAPATKENRQEYGRLLDLSLRKYLEFTQRFPQSAQAPLAEYRAAMCLEELGRKDEAHGLFLRLIQTGSPALVAASAYRLATDASSAGEIDKAIQYYQLVIRNAEQNDLKVDAQYRLGRLFLSSGNPESAATMFCAVMGNPEADAKFVLVSRMGYAALCA
;
A
#
# COMPACT_ATOMS: atom_id res chain seq x y z
N MET A 1 -18.58 -25.19 -9.58
CA MET A 1 -17.15 -24.90 -9.78
C MET A 1 -16.92 -23.45 -9.41
N LYS A 2 -16.37 -23.18 -8.21
CA LYS A 2 -16.08 -21.80 -7.74
C LYS A 2 -14.64 -21.49 -8.14
N ALA A 3 -14.43 -20.72 -9.22
CA ALA A 3 -13.12 -20.21 -9.57
C ALA A 3 -12.83 -18.98 -8.70
N PHE A 4 -12.01 -19.15 -7.67
CA PHE A 4 -11.43 -18.05 -6.92
C PHE A 4 -10.35 -17.41 -7.79
N PHE A 5 -10.64 -16.25 -8.38
CA PHE A 5 -9.61 -15.38 -8.92
C PHE A 5 -9.00 -14.58 -7.76
N SER A 6 -7.89 -15.10 -7.22
CA SER A 6 -7.02 -14.33 -6.34
C SER A 6 -6.26 -13.32 -7.20
N ILE A 7 -6.70 -12.07 -7.21
CA ILE A 7 -5.95 -10.96 -7.81
C ILE A 7 -4.81 -10.64 -6.87
N ASN A 8 -3.60 -10.89 -7.34
CA ASN A 8 -2.36 -10.82 -6.59
C ASN A 8 -2.11 -9.37 -6.11
N ALA A 9 -2.36 -9.10 -4.83
CA ALA A 9 -2.08 -7.81 -4.18
C ALA A 9 -0.58 -7.41 -4.29
N GLY A 10 0.28 -8.35 -4.63
CA GLY A 10 1.72 -8.14 -4.79
C GLY A 10 2.11 -7.28 -6.00
N LEU A 11 1.32 -7.25 -7.07
CA LEU A 11 1.63 -6.47 -8.28
C LEU A 11 1.37 -4.98 -8.10
N ILE A 12 0.35 -4.60 -7.31
CA ILE A 12 0.05 -3.19 -7.04
C ILE A 12 1.09 -2.59 -6.10
N THR A 13 1.63 -3.39 -5.19
CA THR A 13 2.69 -2.96 -4.26
C THR A 13 4.00 -2.63 -4.99
N LEU A 14 4.33 -3.38 -6.05
CA LEU A 14 5.54 -3.13 -6.83
C LEU A 14 5.43 -1.85 -7.68
N ALA A 15 4.25 -1.55 -8.22
CA ALA A 15 3.99 -0.33 -8.98
C ALA A 15 4.05 0.93 -8.09
N MET A 16 3.56 0.85 -6.84
CA MET A 16 3.66 1.97 -5.90
C MET A 16 5.11 2.23 -5.46
N PHE A 17 5.93 1.19 -5.39
CA PHE A 17 7.35 1.32 -5.08
C PHE A 17 8.14 2.00 -6.21
N SER A 18 7.77 1.74 -7.46
CA SER A 18 8.38 2.37 -8.63
C SER A 18 7.98 3.84 -8.80
N ALA A 19 6.71 4.19 -8.59
CA ALA A 19 6.21 5.55 -8.78
C ALA A 19 6.70 6.54 -7.71
N ALA A 20 6.96 6.07 -6.48
CA ALA A 20 7.56 6.91 -5.44
C ALA A 20 9.06 7.22 -5.69
N GLN A 21 9.71 6.48 -6.58
CA GLN A 21 11.12 6.70 -6.95
C GLN A 21 11.32 7.63 -8.16
N GLU A 22 10.30 7.80 -9.02
CA GLU A 22 10.46 8.56 -10.28
C GLU A 22 10.32 10.09 -10.12
N ASN A 23 9.95 10.60 -8.96
CA ASN A 23 9.82 12.04 -8.69
C ASN A 23 10.89 12.61 -7.75
N ILE A 24 12.08 12.03 -7.74
CA ILE A 24 13.24 12.71 -7.14
C ILE A 24 13.77 13.68 -8.22
N PRO A 25 13.77 15.00 -7.98
CA PRO A 25 14.37 15.93 -8.93
C PRO A 25 15.84 15.56 -9.13
N ASP A 26 16.29 15.61 -10.39
CA ASP A 26 17.66 15.33 -10.79
C ASP A 26 18.64 15.92 -9.77
N ALA A 27 19.37 15.03 -9.11
CA ALA A 27 20.41 15.44 -8.19
C ALA A 27 21.47 16.22 -8.96
N ALA A 28 21.74 17.44 -8.52
CA ALA A 28 22.84 18.23 -9.02
C ALA A 28 24.14 17.38 -9.05
N PRO A 29 25.06 17.61 -10.03
CA PRO A 29 26.27 16.81 -10.16
C PRO A 29 27.05 16.81 -8.85
N ILE A 30 27.30 15.61 -8.33
CA ILE A 30 28.05 15.37 -7.10
C ILE A 30 29.44 15.96 -7.31
N ALA A 31 29.77 17.04 -6.60
CA ALA A 31 31.13 17.53 -6.52
C ALA A 31 31.98 16.42 -5.88
N ASP A 32 33.17 16.14 -6.48
CA ASP A 32 34.18 15.19 -5.99
C ASP A 32 34.78 15.65 -4.64
N GLY A 33 33.96 15.67 -3.61
CA GLY A 33 34.39 15.80 -2.22
C GLY A 33 34.45 14.41 -1.57
N PRO A 34 35.22 14.23 -0.49
CA PRO A 34 35.24 12.96 0.24
C PRO A 34 33.80 12.58 0.61
N LEU A 35 33.40 11.35 0.30
CA LEU A 35 32.09 10.79 0.67
C LEU A 35 31.90 10.99 2.18
N VAL A 36 31.22 12.07 2.56
CA VAL A 36 30.82 12.27 3.96
C VAL A 36 29.74 11.24 4.21
N ALA A 37 30.07 10.22 5.02
CA ALA A 37 29.11 9.22 5.44
C ALA A 37 27.87 9.95 5.99
N ASN A 38 26.72 9.73 5.37
CA ASN A 38 25.45 10.24 5.88
C ASN A 38 24.73 9.08 6.61
N PRO A 39 24.88 9.00 7.94
CA PRO A 39 24.35 7.86 8.71
C PRO A 39 22.83 7.71 8.60
N GLU A 40 22.15 8.79 8.23
CA GLU A 40 20.71 8.75 7.96
C GLU A 40 20.42 7.97 6.67
N LEU A 41 21.05 8.37 5.55
CA LEU A 41 20.88 7.68 4.27
C LEU A 41 21.43 6.26 4.32
N ASP A 42 22.60 6.04 4.92
CA ASP A 42 23.23 4.73 5.03
C ASP A 42 22.33 3.72 5.76
N THR A 43 21.63 4.16 6.82
CA THR A 43 20.72 3.28 7.57
C THR A 43 19.48 2.94 6.75
N LEU A 44 18.90 3.92 6.04
CA LEU A 44 17.72 3.73 5.22
C LEU A 44 18.03 2.87 3.99
N ASP A 45 19.14 3.15 3.30
CA ASP A 45 19.59 2.39 2.12
C ASP A 45 19.86 0.93 2.48
N MET A 46 20.45 0.67 3.65
CA MET A 46 20.64 -0.70 4.14
C MET A 46 19.30 -1.41 4.35
N ALA A 47 18.32 -0.73 4.96
CA ALA A 47 17.00 -1.29 5.17
C ALA A 47 16.30 -1.63 3.84
N ASP A 48 16.38 -0.71 2.87
CA ASP A 48 15.80 -0.88 1.54
C ASP A 48 16.48 -2.01 0.75
N MET A 49 17.81 -2.11 0.85
CA MET A 49 18.56 -3.19 0.21
C MET A 49 18.13 -4.56 0.77
N LEU A 50 18.01 -4.69 2.08
CA LEU A 50 17.56 -5.93 2.73
C LEU A 50 16.14 -6.29 2.33
N TYR A 51 15.23 -5.31 2.29
CA TYR A 51 13.86 -5.52 1.82
C TYR A 51 13.82 -5.97 0.35
N LYS A 52 14.58 -5.32 -0.52
CA LYS A 52 14.70 -5.68 -1.93
C LYS A 52 15.24 -7.11 -2.12
N GLN A 53 16.24 -7.50 -1.33
CA GLN A 53 16.75 -8.87 -1.33
C GLN A 53 15.70 -9.89 -0.88
N ALA A 54 14.92 -9.56 0.16
CA ALA A 54 13.80 -10.38 0.58
C ALA A 54 12.78 -10.57 -0.55
N GLN A 55 12.46 -9.53 -1.30
CA GLN A 55 11.47 -9.59 -2.38
C GLN A 55 11.94 -10.35 -3.64
N ALA A 56 13.22 -10.72 -3.73
CA ALA A 56 13.73 -11.48 -4.87
C ALA A 56 13.05 -12.86 -4.98
N PRO A 57 12.68 -13.32 -6.20
CA PRO A 57 11.95 -14.57 -6.39
C PRO A 57 12.62 -15.78 -5.72
N ALA A 58 13.93 -15.93 -5.90
CA ALA A 58 14.71 -17.03 -5.30
C ALA A 58 14.69 -17.00 -3.76
N THR A 59 14.63 -15.81 -3.15
CA THR A 59 14.54 -15.66 -1.68
C THR A 59 13.15 -16.02 -1.18
N LYS A 60 12.10 -15.67 -1.92
CA LYS A 60 10.71 -16.01 -1.56
C LYS A 60 10.44 -17.51 -1.54
N GLU A 61 11.13 -18.27 -2.37
CA GLU A 61 11.09 -19.73 -2.37
C GLU A 61 11.72 -20.31 -1.10
N ASN A 62 12.74 -19.65 -0.53
CA ASN A 62 13.34 -20.02 0.75
C ASN A 62 12.69 -19.25 1.89
N ARG A 63 11.64 -19.81 2.48
CA ARG A 63 10.84 -19.18 3.53
C ARG A 63 11.66 -18.73 4.75
N GLN A 64 12.70 -19.46 5.13
CA GLN A 64 13.56 -19.11 6.27
C GLN A 64 14.39 -17.87 5.96
N GLU A 65 15.03 -17.82 4.80
CA GLU A 65 15.84 -16.67 4.39
C GLU A 65 14.97 -15.43 4.14
N TYR A 66 13.80 -15.63 3.54
CA TYR A 66 12.81 -14.57 3.37
C TYR A 66 12.44 -13.91 4.72
N GLY A 67 12.05 -14.71 5.71
CA GLY A 67 11.71 -14.21 7.04
C GLY A 67 12.88 -13.53 7.73
N ARG A 68 14.11 -14.07 7.59
CA ARG A 68 15.33 -13.48 8.15
C ARG A 68 15.63 -12.09 7.57
N LEU A 69 15.55 -11.95 6.26
CA LEU A 69 15.81 -10.67 5.60
C LEU A 69 14.74 -9.63 5.91
N LEU A 70 13.46 -10.02 6.00
CA LEU A 70 12.38 -9.14 6.43
C LEU A 70 12.59 -8.65 7.87
N ASP A 71 12.99 -9.53 8.80
CA ASP A 71 13.24 -9.12 10.18
C ASP A 71 14.45 -8.18 10.30
N LEU A 72 15.50 -8.42 9.53
CA LEU A 72 16.65 -7.51 9.48
C LEU A 72 16.27 -6.13 8.91
N SER A 73 15.50 -6.12 7.81
CA SER A 73 15.01 -4.89 7.20
C SER A 73 14.11 -4.11 8.17
N LEU A 74 13.16 -4.79 8.82
CA LEU A 74 12.30 -4.23 9.86
C LEU A 74 13.10 -3.53 10.96
N ARG A 75 14.11 -4.22 11.50
CA ARG A 75 14.97 -3.64 12.54
C ARG A 75 15.68 -2.36 12.08
N LYS A 76 16.13 -2.34 10.82
CA LYS A 76 16.80 -1.16 10.24
C LYS A 76 15.83 0.00 10.02
N TYR A 77 14.60 -0.24 9.55
CA TYR A 77 13.59 0.81 9.47
C TYR A 77 13.20 1.35 10.85
N LEU A 78 13.04 0.49 11.86
CA LEU A 78 12.75 0.94 13.23
C LEU A 78 13.94 1.68 13.85
N GLU A 79 15.18 1.23 13.63
CA GLU A 79 16.40 1.95 14.02
C GLU A 79 16.41 3.36 13.41
N PHE A 80 16.09 3.47 12.10
CA PHE A 80 16.03 4.76 11.41
C PHE A 80 15.00 5.70 12.05
N THR A 81 13.77 5.23 12.28
CA THR A 81 12.72 6.07 12.86
C THR A 81 13.02 6.51 14.30
N GLN A 82 13.77 5.71 15.07
CA GLN A 82 14.22 6.05 16.42
C GLN A 82 15.37 7.05 16.41
N ARG A 83 16.33 6.89 15.52
CA ARG A 83 17.52 7.76 15.44
C ARG A 83 17.25 9.08 14.76
N PHE A 84 16.34 9.10 13.78
CA PHE A 84 16.04 10.26 12.93
C PHE A 84 14.53 10.57 12.90
N PRO A 85 13.89 10.81 14.06
CA PRO A 85 12.43 10.99 14.13
C PRO A 85 11.94 12.27 13.43
N GLN A 86 12.82 13.23 13.19
CA GLN A 86 12.52 14.48 12.49
C GLN A 86 12.87 14.44 11.00
N SER A 87 13.37 13.29 10.50
CA SER A 87 13.66 13.12 9.09
C SER A 87 12.38 13.17 8.26
N ALA A 88 12.43 13.82 7.11
CA ALA A 88 11.34 13.76 6.13
C ALA A 88 11.05 12.33 5.64
N GLN A 89 12.02 11.42 5.78
CA GLN A 89 11.89 10.01 5.41
C GLN A 89 11.32 9.13 6.55
N ALA A 90 11.22 9.64 7.78
CA ALA A 90 10.77 8.85 8.92
C ALA A 90 9.36 8.24 8.73
N PRO A 91 8.35 8.97 8.20
CA PRO A 91 7.04 8.39 7.93
C PRO A 91 7.08 7.29 6.85
N LEU A 92 7.93 7.43 5.83
CA LEU A 92 8.11 6.41 4.80
C LEU A 92 8.79 5.16 5.36
N ALA A 93 9.82 5.33 6.20
CA ALA A 93 10.48 4.22 6.89
C ALA A 93 9.50 3.48 7.82
N GLU A 94 8.63 4.21 8.51
CA GLU A 94 7.57 3.62 9.34
C GLU A 94 6.57 2.80 8.51
N TYR A 95 6.16 3.31 7.34
CA TYR A 95 5.31 2.57 6.42
C TYR A 95 5.98 1.27 5.94
N ARG A 96 7.26 1.33 5.57
CA ARG A 96 8.03 0.15 5.16
C ARG A 96 8.23 -0.85 6.29
N ALA A 97 8.43 -0.38 7.53
CA ALA A 97 8.44 -1.23 8.72
C ALA A 97 7.10 -1.97 8.90
N ALA A 98 5.98 -1.27 8.73
CA ALA A 98 4.65 -1.87 8.80
C ALA A 98 4.45 -2.94 7.72
N MET A 99 4.94 -2.70 6.51
CA MET A 99 4.93 -3.70 5.42
C MET A 99 5.73 -4.96 5.78
N CYS A 100 6.93 -4.81 6.36
CA CYS A 100 7.72 -5.95 6.83
C CYS A 100 6.96 -6.74 7.91
N LEU A 101 6.28 -6.05 8.84
CA LEU A 101 5.48 -6.68 9.88
C LEU A 101 4.31 -7.49 9.32
N GLU A 102 3.59 -6.96 8.32
CA GLU A 102 2.53 -7.70 7.63
C GLU A 102 3.07 -8.99 6.99
N GLU A 103 4.18 -8.89 6.25
CA GLU A 103 4.78 -10.04 5.57
C GLU A 103 5.34 -11.08 6.55
N LEU A 104 5.76 -10.67 7.75
CA LEU A 104 6.12 -11.53 8.88
C LEU A 104 4.92 -12.11 9.63
N GLY A 105 3.69 -11.71 9.29
CA GLY A 105 2.46 -12.15 9.94
C GLY A 105 2.16 -11.44 11.28
N ARG A 106 2.92 -10.39 11.63
CA ARG A 106 2.76 -9.58 12.85
C ARG A 106 1.74 -8.47 12.64
N LYS A 107 0.51 -8.85 12.31
CA LYS A 107 -0.53 -7.94 11.83
C LYS A 107 -0.91 -6.84 12.82
N ASP A 108 -1.04 -7.16 14.11
CA ASP A 108 -1.45 -6.17 15.12
C ASP A 108 -0.45 -5.03 15.25
N GLU A 109 0.85 -5.36 15.16
CA GLU A 109 1.92 -4.37 15.19
C GLU A 109 1.92 -3.51 13.91
N ALA A 110 1.73 -4.14 12.74
CA ALA A 110 1.59 -3.43 11.48
C ALA A 110 0.41 -2.45 11.50
N HIS A 111 -0.75 -2.90 12.02
CA HIS A 111 -1.93 -2.05 12.18
C HIS A 111 -1.65 -0.83 13.06
N GLY A 112 -0.91 -1.00 14.16
CA GLY A 112 -0.51 0.11 15.03
C GLY A 112 0.28 1.19 14.28
N LEU A 113 1.20 0.78 13.40
CA LEU A 113 1.98 1.70 12.55
C LEU A 113 1.10 2.38 11.49
N PHE A 114 0.25 1.62 10.78
CA PHE A 114 -0.65 2.19 9.77
C PHE A 114 -1.65 3.19 10.38
N LEU A 115 -2.19 2.91 11.57
CA LEU A 115 -3.08 3.84 12.27
C LEU A 115 -2.38 5.15 12.63
N ARG A 116 -1.11 5.13 13.04
CA ARG A 116 -0.33 6.35 13.27
C ARG A 116 -0.13 7.13 11.98
N LEU A 117 0.24 6.45 10.89
CA LEU A 117 0.45 7.07 9.59
C LEU A 117 -0.81 7.71 9.00
N ILE A 118 -2.00 7.18 9.29
CA ILE A 118 -3.27 7.84 8.94
C ILE A 118 -3.41 9.21 9.64
N GLN A 119 -2.85 9.37 10.83
CA GLN A 119 -2.98 10.61 11.62
C GLN A 119 -1.88 11.62 11.29
N THR A 120 -0.69 11.17 10.92
CA THR A 120 0.52 12.01 10.83
C THR A 120 1.20 11.99 9.48
N GLY A 121 0.81 11.09 8.59
CA GLY A 121 1.43 10.90 7.28
C GLY A 121 1.04 11.94 6.23
N SER A 122 1.83 12.00 5.15
CA SER A 122 1.42 12.73 3.94
C SER A 122 0.18 12.08 3.31
N PRO A 123 -0.58 12.80 2.44
CA PRO A 123 -1.76 12.22 1.79
C PRO A 123 -1.50 10.88 1.13
N ALA A 124 -0.36 10.72 0.46
CA ALA A 124 0.01 9.45 -0.19
C ALA A 124 0.20 8.31 0.83
N LEU A 125 0.87 8.57 1.97
CA LEU A 125 1.05 7.57 3.03
C LEU A 125 -0.25 7.28 3.78
N VAL A 126 -1.10 8.30 3.98
CA VAL A 126 -2.45 8.12 4.52
C VAL A 126 -3.25 7.18 3.62
N ALA A 127 -3.27 7.42 2.31
CA ALA A 127 -3.99 6.58 1.36
C ALA A 127 -3.44 5.14 1.35
N ALA A 128 -2.11 4.98 1.29
CA ALA A 128 -1.48 3.66 1.27
C ALA A 128 -1.76 2.86 2.56
N SER A 129 -1.65 3.51 3.73
CA SER A 129 -1.91 2.88 5.03
C SER A 129 -3.40 2.53 5.20
N ALA A 130 -4.29 3.45 4.83
CA ALA A 130 -5.73 3.21 4.86
C ALA A 130 -6.13 2.06 3.93
N TYR A 131 -5.48 1.92 2.76
CA TYR A 131 -5.75 0.81 1.85
C TYR A 131 -5.40 -0.55 2.48
N ARG A 132 -4.27 -0.65 3.20
CA ARG A 132 -3.88 -1.87 3.93
C ARG A 132 -4.91 -2.23 5.00
N LEU A 133 -5.27 -1.26 5.83
CA LEU A 133 -6.29 -1.46 6.87
C LEU A 133 -7.66 -1.82 6.28
N ALA A 134 -8.06 -1.18 5.16
CA ALA A 134 -9.31 -1.49 4.47
C ALA A 134 -9.35 -2.93 3.96
N THR A 135 -8.24 -3.41 3.38
CA THR A 135 -8.14 -4.78 2.86
C THR A 135 -8.22 -5.80 3.99
N ASP A 136 -7.53 -5.55 5.11
CA ASP A 136 -7.57 -6.44 6.27
C ASP A 136 -8.95 -6.44 6.93
N ALA A 137 -9.56 -5.28 7.16
CA ALA A 137 -10.92 -5.17 7.70
C ALA A 137 -11.95 -5.87 6.81
N SER A 138 -11.83 -5.70 5.48
CA SER A 138 -12.69 -6.40 4.52
C SER A 138 -12.53 -7.93 4.60
N SER A 139 -11.31 -8.40 4.75
CA SER A 139 -10.99 -9.84 4.89
C SER A 139 -11.49 -10.41 6.21
N ALA A 140 -11.50 -9.60 7.26
CA ALA A 140 -12.02 -9.96 8.59
C ALA A 140 -13.56 -9.87 8.68
N GLY A 141 -14.25 -9.35 7.64
CA GLY A 141 -15.68 -9.13 7.65
C GLY A 141 -16.13 -7.88 8.42
N GLU A 142 -15.19 -7.01 8.78
CA GLU A 142 -15.44 -5.73 9.47
C GLU A 142 -15.89 -4.66 8.47
N ILE A 143 -17.09 -4.84 7.90
CA ILE A 143 -17.58 -4.07 6.74
C ILE A 143 -17.54 -2.56 6.99
N ASP A 144 -18.02 -2.08 8.14
CA ASP A 144 -18.08 -0.65 8.44
C ASP A 144 -16.68 -0.01 8.50
N LYS A 145 -15.71 -0.69 9.09
CA LYS A 145 -14.32 -0.21 9.11
C LYS A 145 -13.71 -0.22 7.71
N ALA A 146 -13.94 -1.28 6.93
CA ALA A 146 -13.45 -1.35 5.56
C ALA A 146 -14.00 -0.21 4.71
N ILE A 147 -15.30 0.13 4.84
CA ILE A 147 -15.92 1.27 4.16
C ILE A 147 -15.22 2.57 4.54
N GLN A 148 -15.03 2.83 5.84
CA GLN A 148 -14.37 4.04 6.32
C GLN A 148 -12.96 4.18 5.78
N TYR A 149 -12.17 3.11 5.80
CA TYR A 149 -10.78 3.13 5.30
C TYR A 149 -10.73 3.29 3.77
N TYR A 150 -11.58 2.62 2.97
CA TYR A 150 -11.61 2.85 1.53
C TYR A 150 -12.06 4.28 1.17
N GLN A 151 -12.99 4.87 1.91
CA GLN A 151 -13.34 6.28 1.74
C GLN A 151 -12.15 7.21 2.03
N LEU A 152 -11.32 6.85 3.03
CA LEU A 152 -10.11 7.61 3.33
C LEU A 152 -9.09 7.50 2.19
N VAL A 153 -8.93 6.31 1.60
CA VAL A 153 -8.12 6.12 0.39
C VAL A 153 -8.59 7.04 -0.73
N ILE A 154 -9.88 7.01 -1.07
CA ILE A 154 -10.46 7.78 -2.18
C ILE A 154 -10.23 9.29 -2.00
N ARG A 155 -10.26 9.78 -0.76
CA ARG A 155 -10.01 11.21 -0.44
C ARG A 155 -8.56 11.63 -0.54
N ASN A 156 -7.62 10.73 -0.24
CA ASN A 156 -6.20 11.06 -0.09
C ASN A 156 -5.31 10.50 -1.21
N ALA A 157 -5.80 9.56 -2.01
CA ALA A 157 -5.01 8.98 -3.09
C ALA A 157 -4.75 10.00 -4.20
N GLU A 158 -3.48 10.31 -4.40
CA GLU A 158 -2.99 11.09 -5.53
C GLU A 158 -2.89 10.23 -6.79
N GLN A 159 -2.57 8.95 -6.61
CA GLN A 159 -2.48 7.98 -7.71
C GLN A 159 -3.87 7.51 -8.12
N ASN A 160 -4.18 7.68 -9.40
CA ASN A 160 -5.47 7.30 -9.96
C ASN A 160 -5.77 5.80 -9.78
N ASP A 161 -4.79 4.93 -10.01
CA ASP A 161 -4.98 3.47 -9.91
C ASP A 161 -5.42 3.02 -8.52
N LEU A 162 -4.80 3.57 -7.47
CA LEU A 162 -5.17 3.27 -6.08
C LEU A 162 -6.60 3.74 -5.77
N LYS A 163 -6.95 4.92 -6.26
CA LYS A 163 -8.29 5.48 -6.10
C LYS A 163 -9.35 4.64 -6.81
N VAL A 164 -9.07 4.23 -8.04
CA VAL A 164 -9.95 3.38 -8.87
C VAL A 164 -10.16 2.01 -8.21
N ASP A 165 -9.07 1.36 -7.75
CA ASP A 165 -9.20 0.07 -7.05
C ASP A 165 -10.01 0.21 -5.74
N ALA A 166 -9.77 1.26 -4.97
CA ALA A 166 -10.54 1.54 -3.76
C ALA A 166 -12.03 1.78 -4.05
N GLN A 167 -12.37 2.52 -5.10
CA GLN A 167 -13.75 2.73 -5.54
C GLN A 167 -14.42 1.41 -5.93
N TYR A 168 -13.73 0.58 -6.72
CA TYR A 168 -14.25 -0.72 -7.10
C TYR A 168 -14.51 -1.64 -5.89
N ARG A 169 -13.53 -1.72 -4.96
CA ARG A 169 -13.67 -2.54 -3.75
C ARG A 169 -14.78 -2.03 -2.83
N LEU A 170 -14.89 -0.73 -2.69
CA LEU A 170 -15.97 -0.09 -1.93
C LEU A 170 -17.35 -0.37 -2.56
N GLY A 171 -17.45 -0.31 -3.89
CA GLY A 171 -18.67 -0.69 -4.60
C GLY A 171 -19.07 -2.14 -4.34
N ARG A 172 -18.11 -3.07 -4.32
CA ARG A 172 -18.35 -4.47 -3.96
C ARG A 172 -18.79 -4.65 -2.52
N LEU A 173 -18.21 -3.90 -1.58
CA LEU A 173 -18.63 -3.93 -0.18
C LEU A 173 -20.07 -3.44 -0.01
N PHE A 174 -20.42 -2.33 -0.64
CA PHE A 174 -21.80 -1.82 -0.62
C PHE A 174 -22.79 -2.83 -1.23
N LEU A 175 -22.41 -3.49 -2.32
CA LEU A 175 -23.25 -4.53 -2.92
C LEU A 175 -23.46 -5.69 -1.95
N SER A 176 -22.41 -6.18 -1.30
CA SER A 176 -22.49 -7.30 -0.35
C SER A 176 -23.21 -6.93 0.96
N SER A 177 -23.23 -5.66 1.33
CA SER A 177 -23.96 -5.15 2.51
C SER A 177 -25.39 -4.71 2.23
N GLY A 178 -25.90 -4.95 1.02
CA GLY A 178 -27.29 -4.64 0.66
C GLY A 178 -27.55 -3.15 0.42
N ASN A 179 -26.51 -2.38 0.04
CA ASN A 179 -26.63 -0.97 -0.34
C ASN A 179 -26.37 -0.77 -1.86
N PRO A 180 -27.33 -1.13 -2.72
CA PRO A 180 -27.14 -1.11 -4.17
C PRO A 180 -26.93 0.30 -4.75
N GLU A 181 -27.52 1.32 -4.15
CA GLU A 181 -27.42 2.70 -4.62
C GLU A 181 -25.98 3.23 -4.45
N SER A 182 -25.38 3.00 -3.28
CA SER A 182 -23.99 3.37 -3.03
C SER A 182 -23.03 2.53 -3.89
N ALA A 183 -23.34 1.25 -4.10
CA ALA A 183 -22.56 0.40 -5.00
C ALA A 183 -22.59 0.93 -6.44
N ALA A 184 -23.77 1.29 -6.96
CA ALA A 184 -23.93 1.87 -8.29
C ALA A 184 -23.08 3.14 -8.44
N THR A 185 -23.12 4.03 -7.44
CA THR A 185 -22.34 5.27 -7.44
C THR A 185 -20.84 4.99 -7.59
N MET A 186 -20.31 4.02 -6.85
CA MET A 186 -18.89 3.66 -6.91
C MET A 186 -18.52 3.03 -8.25
N PHE A 187 -19.33 2.12 -8.79
CA PHE A 187 -19.07 1.52 -10.09
C PHE A 187 -19.15 2.56 -11.23
N CYS A 188 -20.11 3.47 -11.17
CA CYS A 188 -20.22 4.57 -12.14
C CYS A 188 -18.99 5.48 -12.07
N ALA A 189 -18.45 5.77 -10.89
CA ALA A 189 -17.23 6.57 -10.74
C ALA A 189 -16.02 5.91 -11.43
N VAL A 190 -15.88 4.60 -11.32
CA VAL A 190 -14.81 3.84 -12.02
C VAL A 190 -15.04 3.85 -13.53
N MET A 191 -16.27 3.58 -13.98
CA MET A 191 -16.60 3.53 -15.42
C MET A 191 -16.47 4.88 -16.11
N GLY A 192 -16.72 5.96 -15.41
CA GLY A 192 -16.62 7.33 -15.91
C GLY A 192 -15.20 7.91 -15.85
N ASN A 193 -14.24 7.21 -15.28
CA ASN A 193 -12.87 7.67 -15.19
C ASN A 193 -12.10 7.30 -16.48
N PRO A 194 -11.67 8.29 -17.31
CA PRO A 194 -11.00 8.02 -18.57
C PRO A 194 -9.61 7.39 -18.43
N GLU A 195 -9.01 7.52 -17.25
CA GLU A 195 -7.68 6.97 -16.94
C GLU A 195 -7.76 5.62 -16.21
N ALA A 196 -8.98 5.10 -15.99
CA ALA A 196 -9.13 3.81 -15.33
C ALA A 196 -8.66 2.66 -16.23
N ASP A 197 -7.89 1.72 -15.67
CA ASP A 197 -7.54 0.49 -16.39
C ASP A 197 -8.80 -0.24 -16.87
N ALA A 198 -8.78 -0.68 -18.13
CA ALA A 198 -9.88 -1.39 -18.78
C ALA A 198 -10.41 -2.59 -17.96
N LYS A 199 -9.54 -3.23 -17.19
CA LYS A 199 -9.89 -4.30 -16.26
C LYS A 199 -10.87 -3.82 -15.17
N PHE A 200 -10.58 -2.68 -14.53
CA PHE A 200 -11.47 -2.12 -13.51
C PHE A 200 -12.79 -1.64 -14.11
N VAL A 201 -12.75 -1.04 -15.29
CA VAL A 201 -13.97 -0.66 -16.03
C VAL A 201 -14.84 -1.88 -16.33
N LEU A 202 -14.24 -2.97 -16.81
CA LEU A 202 -14.96 -4.21 -17.12
C LEU A 202 -15.63 -4.82 -15.86
N VAL A 203 -14.87 -5.00 -14.79
CA VAL A 203 -15.41 -5.60 -13.56
C VAL A 203 -16.45 -4.69 -12.88
N SER A 204 -16.33 -3.37 -13.02
CA SER A 204 -17.34 -2.42 -12.54
C SER A 204 -18.63 -2.48 -13.34
N ARG A 205 -18.54 -2.66 -14.68
CA ARG A 205 -19.73 -2.92 -15.53
C ARG A 205 -20.46 -4.20 -15.13
N MET A 206 -19.71 -5.27 -14.82
CA MET A 206 -20.30 -6.52 -14.34
C MET A 206 -20.98 -6.33 -12.97
N GLY A 207 -20.36 -5.60 -12.06
CA GLY A 207 -20.93 -5.27 -10.75
C GLY A 207 -22.18 -4.43 -10.87
N TYR A 208 -22.17 -3.42 -11.76
CA TYR A 208 -23.34 -2.58 -12.03
C TYR A 208 -24.48 -3.36 -12.69
N ALA A 209 -24.18 -4.22 -13.65
CA ALA A 209 -25.19 -5.08 -14.29
C ALA A 209 -25.88 -6.03 -13.29
N ALA A 210 -25.17 -6.51 -12.28
CA ALA A 210 -25.74 -7.33 -11.23
C ALA A 210 -26.74 -6.58 -10.32
N LEU A 211 -26.77 -5.23 -10.36
CA LEU A 211 -27.76 -4.41 -9.66
C LEU A 211 -29.07 -4.27 -10.43
N CYS A 212 -29.05 -4.54 -11.73
CA CYS A 212 -30.20 -4.39 -12.63
C CYS A 212 -30.91 -5.73 -12.90
N ALA A 213 -30.41 -6.83 -12.37
CA ALA A 213 -30.94 -8.19 -12.53
C ALA A 213 -31.83 -8.62 -11.37
#